data_599c4674467d5c4fe74597ebddbb54c6
#
_entry.id   599c4674467d5c4fe74597ebddbb54c6
#
_cell.length_a   1.000
_cell.length_b   1.000
_cell.length_c   1.000
_cell.angle_alpha   90.00
_cell.angle_beta   90.00
_cell.angle_gamma   90.00
#
_symmetry.space_group_name_H-M   'P 1'
#
loop_
_entity.id
_entity.type
_entity.pdbx_description
1 polymer ?
#
loop_
_entity_poly.entity_id
_entity_poly.type
_entity_poly.pdbx_seq_one_letter_code
_entity_poly.pdbx_strand_id
1 'polypeptide(L)'
;VYIPRELASKTTQKGDILLARYGGSLGKVFIAEEGAYNVAMAKVIFKYNGLINKEYAYFYYLSGLYQDKLKSISRTAQAGFNSTDFEDMFFPLPPIAEQERIVTIINQYYRILDNISAEL
;
A
#
# COMPACT_ATOMS: atom_id res chain seq x y z
N VAL A 1 -19.27 9.11 5.75
CA VAL A 1 -19.71 10.47 5.41
C VAL A 1 -19.51 10.72 3.92
N TYR A 2 -20.56 11.15 3.26
CA TYR A 2 -20.52 11.47 1.84
C TYR A 2 -20.03 12.89 1.62
N ILE A 3 -19.02 13.05 0.75
CA ILE A 3 -18.48 14.38 0.41
C ILE A 3 -18.77 14.62 -1.09
N PRO A 4 -19.42 15.73 -1.46
CA PRO A 4 -19.60 16.06 -2.87
C PRO A 4 -18.26 16.11 -3.61
N ARG A 5 -18.23 15.56 -4.81
CA ARG A 5 -16.98 15.38 -5.56
C ARG A 5 -16.25 16.72 -5.81
N GLU A 6 -17.02 17.77 -6.08
CA GLU A 6 -16.47 19.10 -6.33
C GLU A 6 -15.80 19.73 -5.09
N LEU A 7 -16.10 19.23 -3.90
CA LEU A 7 -15.48 19.70 -2.66
C LEU A 7 -14.34 18.81 -2.20
N ALA A 8 -14.14 17.65 -2.84
CA ALA A 8 -13.07 16.72 -2.47
C ALA A 8 -11.78 17.09 -3.18
N SER A 9 -10.73 17.44 -2.40
CA SER A 9 -9.41 17.76 -2.95
C SER A 9 -8.57 16.51 -3.23
N LYS A 10 -8.92 15.37 -2.61
CA LYS A 10 -8.21 14.10 -2.73
C LYS A 10 -9.18 13.01 -3.10
N THR A 11 -8.96 12.40 -4.26
CA THR A 11 -9.84 11.37 -4.79
C THR A 11 -9.10 10.08 -5.06
N THR A 12 -9.84 8.97 -5.03
CA THR A 12 -9.32 7.64 -5.36
C THR A 12 -10.10 7.04 -6.51
N GLN A 13 -9.44 6.13 -7.21
CA GLN A 13 -10.05 5.23 -8.18
C GLN A 13 -9.92 3.81 -7.65
N LYS A 14 -10.77 2.90 -8.16
CA LYS A 14 -10.71 1.50 -7.77
C LYS A 14 -9.31 0.93 -8.05
N GLY A 15 -8.76 0.28 -7.05
CA GLY A 15 -7.43 -0.32 -7.14
C GLY A 15 -6.29 0.56 -6.66
N ASP A 16 -6.55 1.83 -6.32
CA ASP A 16 -5.52 2.69 -5.74
C ASP A 16 -5.10 2.16 -4.37
N ILE A 17 -3.83 2.37 -4.02
CA ILE A 17 -3.27 1.93 -2.74
C ILE A 17 -3.25 3.11 -1.79
N LEU A 18 -3.84 2.94 -0.62
CA LEU A 18 -3.84 3.92 0.46
C LEU A 18 -3.05 3.40 1.65
N LEU A 19 -2.19 4.26 2.18
CA LEU A 19 -1.35 3.96 3.35
C LEU A 19 -1.84 4.76 4.53
N ALA A 20 -2.10 4.10 5.66
CA ALA A 20 -2.46 4.80 6.89
C ALA A 20 -1.24 5.50 7.47
N ARG A 21 -1.39 6.77 7.84
CA ARG A 21 -0.29 7.64 8.26
C ARG A 21 -0.17 7.84 9.77
N TYR A 22 -1.27 7.68 10.52
CA TYR A 22 -1.31 8.08 11.93
C TYR A 22 -1.91 7.01 12.83
N GLY A 23 -1.55 7.09 14.10
CA GLY A 23 -2.23 6.41 15.19
C GLY A 23 -2.15 4.90 15.16
N GLY A 24 -3.15 4.24 15.70
CA GLY A 24 -3.21 2.78 15.78
C GLY A 24 -3.39 2.08 14.45
N SER A 25 -3.77 2.83 13.40
CA SER A 25 -3.88 2.28 12.05
C SER A 25 -2.56 2.32 11.27
N LEU A 26 -1.52 2.96 11.83
CA LEU A 26 -0.23 3.09 11.14
C LEU A 26 0.30 1.72 10.70
N GLY A 27 0.72 1.65 9.45
CA GLY A 27 1.19 0.41 8.84
C GLY A 27 0.13 -0.36 8.07
N LYS A 28 -1.14 -0.03 8.23
CA LYS A 28 -2.20 -0.66 7.44
C LYS A 28 -2.17 -0.17 6.00
N VAL A 29 -2.46 -1.08 5.09
CA VAL A 29 -2.47 -0.83 3.64
C VAL A 29 -3.84 -1.22 3.11
N PHE A 30 -4.45 -0.32 2.35
CA PHE A 30 -5.80 -0.53 1.82
C PHE A 30 -5.79 -0.44 0.30
N ILE A 31 -6.65 -1.24 -0.34
CA ILE A 31 -6.96 -1.08 -1.75
C ILE A 31 -8.27 -0.28 -1.82
N ALA A 32 -8.21 0.87 -2.48
CA ALA A 32 -9.31 1.81 -2.49
C ALA A 32 -10.38 1.45 -3.51
N GLU A 33 -11.60 1.87 -3.20
CA GLU A 33 -12.67 2.01 -4.17
C GLU A 33 -12.70 3.45 -4.68
N GLU A 34 -13.55 3.73 -5.66
CA GLU A 34 -13.75 5.09 -6.14
C GLU A 34 -14.33 5.96 -5.02
N GLY A 35 -13.75 7.13 -4.80
CA GLY A 35 -14.22 8.03 -3.76
C GLY A 35 -13.23 9.11 -3.41
N ALA A 36 -13.21 9.49 -2.14
CA ALA A 36 -12.31 10.49 -1.59
C ALA A 36 -11.63 9.96 -0.34
N TYR A 37 -10.47 10.52 -0.02
CA TYR A 37 -9.74 10.17 1.19
C TYR A 37 -9.29 11.42 1.94
N ASN A 38 -8.98 11.26 3.22
CA ASN A 38 -8.60 12.37 4.10
C ASN A 38 -7.09 12.36 4.38
N VAL A 39 -6.64 13.35 5.17
CA VAL A 39 -5.21 13.54 5.49
C VAL A 39 -4.61 12.40 6.33
N ALA A 40 -5.43 11.54 6.94
CA ALA A 40 -4.93 10.37 7.66
C ALA A 40 -4.42 9.28 6.73
N MET A 41 -4.69 9.38 5.44
CA MET A 41 -4.28 8.44 4.41
C MET A 41 -3.34 9.11 3.41
N ALA A 42 -2.41 8.32 2.86
CA ALA A 42 -1.57 8.73 1.75
C ALA A 42 -1.85 7.82 0.57
N LYS A 43 -2.15 8.41 -0.58
CA LYS A 43 -2.34 7.65 -1.81
C LYS A 43 -1.00 7.45 -2.50
N VAL A 44 -0.72 6.20 -2.90
CA VAL A 44 0.49 5.88 -3.67
C VAL A 44 0.27 6.30 -5.12
N ILE A 45 1.15 7.16 -5.64
CA ILE A 45 1.09 7.63 -7.01
C ILE A 45 2.24 7.01 -7.80
N PHE A 46 1.91 6.32 -8.89
CA PHE A 46 2.90 5.70 -9.77
C PHE A 46 3.20 6.64 -10.93
N LYS A 47 4.45 7.16 -10.96
CA LYS A 47 4.86 8.13 -11.98
C LYS A 47 4.99 7.52 -13.38
N TYR A 48 5.29 6.23 -13.45
CA TYR A 48 5.58 5.56 -14.72
C TYR A 48 4.61 4.40 -14.92
N ASN A 49 3.57 4.64 -15.71
CA ASN A 49 2.60 3.61 -16.06
C ASN A 49 3.30 2.48 -16.85
N GLY A 50 2.90 1.25 -16.56
CA GLY A 50 3.42 0.08 -17.24
C GLY A 50 4.70 -0.48 -16.65
N LEU A 51 5.35 0.21 -15.71
CA LEU A 51 6.55 -0.29 -15.04
C LEU A 51 6.25 -1.00 -13.72
N ILE A 52 5.11 -0.70 -13.10
CA ILE A 52 4.74 -1.21 -11.79
C ILE A 52 3.38 -1.87 -11.85
N ASN A 53 3.32 -3.14 -11.42
CA ASN A 53 2.06 -3.84 -11.18
C ASN A 53 1.52 -3.41 -9.81
N LYS A 54 0.26 -2.99 -9.74
CA LYS A 54 -0.32 -2.48 -8.49
C LYS A 54 -0.41 -3.54 -7.40
N GLU A 55 -0.71 -4.79 -7.75
CA GLU A 55 -0.74 -5.87 -6.76
C GLU A 55 0.66 -6.15 -6.21
N TYR A 56 1.68 -6.09 -7.06
CA TYR A 56 3.07 -6.22 -6.62
C TYR A 56 3.42 -5.12 -5.62
N ALA A 57 3.05 -3.88 -5.91
CA ALA A 57 3.27 -2.75 -5.00
C ALA A 57 2.50 -2.94 -3.69
N TYR A 58 1.27 -3.42 -3.74
CA TYR A 58 0.49 -3.72 -2.54
C TYR A 58 1.22 -4.72 -1.63
N PHE A 59 1.73 -5.82 -2.19
CA PHE A 59 2.49 -6.80 -1.42
C PHE A 59 3.80 -6.23 -0.87
N TYR A 60 4.44 -5.32 -1.63
CA TYR A 60 5.61 -4.62 -1.13
C TYR A 60 5.29 -3.84 0.16
N TYR A 61 4.19 -3.11 0.18
CA TYR A 61 3.80 -2.33 1.37
C TYR A 61 3.37 -3.22 2.54
N LEU A 62 3.02 -4.47 2.29
CA LEU A 62 2.80 -5.45 3.36
C LEU A 62 4.08 -6.12 3.84
N SER A 63 5.16 -6.00 3.09
CA SER A 63 6.42 -6.69 3.38
C SER A 63 7.19 -6.07 4.54
N GLY A 64 8.15 -6.83 5.07
CA GLY A 64 9.06 -6.35 6.10
C GLY A 64 9.89 -5.15 5.67
N LEU A 65 10.21 -5.02 4.38
CA LEU A 65 10.96 -3.87 3.88
C LEU A 65 10.28 -2.55 4.21
N TYR A 66 8.98 -2.46 3.94
CA TYR A 66 8.20 -1.26 4.26
C TYR A 66 7.85 -1.20 5.74
N GLN A 67 7.35 -2.28 6.31
CA GLN A 67 6.84 -2.30 7.69
C GLN A 67 7.94 -2.03 8.71
N ASP A 68 9.15 -2.56 8.51
CA ASP A 68 10.27 -2.31 9.40
C ASP A 68 10.78 -0.88 9.30
N LYS A 69 10.82 -0.32 8.09
CA LYS A 69 11.15 1.09 7.89
C LYS A 69 10.15 1.99 8.60
N LEU A 70 8.87 1.69 8.50
CA LEU A 70 7.80 2.44 9.13
C LEU A 70 7.93 2.41 10.66
N LYS A 71 8.25 1.27 11.24
CA LYS A 71 8.51 1.16 12.69
C LYS A 71 9.68 2.02 13.12
N SER A 72 10.74 2.08 12.33
CA SER A 72 11.89 2.93 12.58
C SER A 72 11.50 4.42 12.59
N ILE A 73 10.67 4.84 11.65
CA ILE A 73 10.18 6.21 11.56
C ILE A 73 9.28 6.55 12.75
N SER A 74 8.36 5.66 13.11
CA SER A 74 7.38 5.91 14.16
C SER A 74 7.99 6.05 15.55
N ARG A 75 9.22 5.53 15.76
CA ARG A 75 9.95 5.72 17.02
C ARG A 75 10.45 7.15 17.22
N THR A 76 10.64 7.88 16.12
CA THR A 76 11.21 9.23 16.14
C THR A 76 10.21 10.31 15.78
N ALA A 77 9.08 9.97 15.15
CA ALA A 77 8.10 10.93 14.67
C ALA A 77 6.72 10.62 15.24
N GLN A 78 6.23 11.49 16.13
CA GLN A 78 4.90 11.32 16.74
C GLN A 78 3.76 11.74 15.82
N ALA A 79 4.04 12.51 14.76
CA ALA A 79 3.03 13.11 13.89
C ALA A 79 2.71 12.29 12.62
N GLY A 80 3.11 11.01 12.56
CA GLY A 80 2.96 10.19 11.36
C GLY A 80 4.13 10.38 10.41
N PHE A 81 4.01 9.89 9.17
CA PHE A 81 5.09 9.98 8.21
C PHE A 81 4.79 10.97 7.08
N ASN A 82 5.84 11.46 6.44
CA ASN A 82 5.81 12.25 5.21
C ASN A 82 6.58 11.53 4.12
N SER A 83 6.42 11.96 2.87
CA SER A 83 7.14 11.37 1.73
C SER A 83 8.66 11.43 1.90
N THR A 84 9.18 12.46 2.55
CA THR A 84 10.61 12.61 2.80
C THR A 84 11.19 11.53 3.71
N ASP A 85 10.38 10.93 4.56
CA ASP A 85 10.82 9.84 5.44
C ASP A 85 11.23 8.58 4.68
N PHE A 86 10.80 8.45 3.43
CA PHE A 86 11.03 7.28 2.59
C PHE A 86 11.99 7.52 1.42
N GLU A 87 12.65 8.68 1.38
CA GLU A 87 13.52 9.02 0.25
C GLU A 87 14.68 8.05 0.05
N ASP A 88 15.19 7.48 1.12
CA ASP A 88 16.29 6.53 1.09
C ASP A 88 15.84 5.07 0.98
N MET A 89 14.55 4.84 0.81
CA MET A 89 13.98 3.51 0.84
C MET A 89 14.10 2.82 -0.51
N PHE A 90 14.48 1.55 -0.46
CA PHE A 90 14.63 0.73 -1.65
C PHE A 90 13.30 0.09 -2.04
N PHE A 91 12.91 0.30 -3.30
CA PHE A 91 11.76 -0.39 -3.88
C PHE A 91 12.29 -1.33 -4.98
N PRO A 92 12.29 -2.66 -4.75
CA PRO A 92 12.71 -3.59 -5.80
C PRO A 92 11.80 -3.49 -7.02
N LEU A 93 12.38 -3.24 -8.18
CA LEU A 93 11.62 -3.06 -9.41
C LEU A 93 12.12 -3.99 -10.52
N PRO A 94 11.76 -5.28 -10.45
CA PRO A 94 12.08 -6.18 -11.55
C PRO A 94 11.21 -5.86 -12.78
N PRO A 95 11.51 -6.44 -13.95
CA PRO A 95 10.64 -6.29 -15.12
C PRO A 95 9.19 -6.67 -14.80
N ILE A 96 8.24 -6.06 -15.52
CA ILE A 96 6.81 -6.24 -15.23
C ILE A 96 6.38 -7.70 -15.26
N ALA A 97 6.92 -8.50 -16.17
CA ALA A 97 6.61 -9.93 -16.26
C ALA A 97 7.03 -10.68 -14.98
N GLU A 98 8.16 -10.29 -14.40
CA GLU A 98 8.63 -10.89 -13.15
C GLU A 98 7.76 -10.45 -11.97
N GLN A 99 7.32 -9.21 -11.94
CA GLN A 99 6.36 -8.73 -10.93
C GLN A 99 5.07 -9.55 -10.97
N GLU A 100 4.54 -9.79 -12.17
CA GLU A 100 3.33 -10.59 -12.36
C GLU A 100 3.52 -12.04 -11.89
N ARG A 101 4.69 -12.62 -12.17
CA ARG A 101 5.04 -13.96 -11.71
C ARG A 101 5.07 -14.04 -10.18
N ILE A 102 5.68 -13.04 -9.55
CA ILE A 102 5.76 -12.96 -8.08
C ILE A 102 4.36 -12.85 -7.48
N VAL A 103 3.52 -11.98 -8.03
CA VAL A 103 2.12 -11.82 -7.58
C VAL A 103 1.35 -13.14 -7.68
N THR A 104 1.50 -13.85 -8.79
CA THR A 104 0.86 -15.15 -8.99
C THR A 104 1.28 -16.15 -7.91
N ILE A 105 2.57 -16.23 -7.61
CA ILE A 105 3.11 -17.13 -6.59
C ILE A 105 2.57 -16.77 -5.20
N ILE A 106 2.56 -15.49 -4.84
CA ILE A 106 2.06 -15.03 -3.55
C ILE A 106 0.58 -15.38 -3.40
N ASN A 107 -0.23 -15.14 -4.43
CA ASN A 107 -1.65 -15.47 -4.40
C ASN A 107 -1.89 -16.98 -4.28
N GLN A 108 -1.05 -17.81 -4.87
CA GLN A 108 -1.12 -19.25 -4.69
C GLN A 108 -0.87 -19.67 -3.24
N TYR A 109 0.13 -19.07 -2.59
CA TYR A 109 0.40 -19.34 -1.17
C TYR A 109 -0.76 -18.90 -0.28
N TYR A 110 -1.36 -17.74 -0.54
CA TYR A 110 -2.53 -17.29 0.23
C TYR A 110 -3.70 -18.25 0.08
N ARG A 111 -3.96 -18.77 -1.11
CA ARG A 111 -5.02 -19.76 -1.31
C ARG A 111 -4.77 -21.04 -0.55
N ILE A 112 -3.52 -21.51 -0.51
CA ILE A 112 -3.15 -22.71 0.26
C ILE A 112 -3.39 -22.48 1.76
N LEU A 113 -2.97 -21.31 2.27
CA LEU A 113 -3.18 -20.96 3.68
C LEU A 113 -4.65 -20.85 4.04
N ASP A 114 -5.47 -20.26 3.16
CA ASP A 114 -6.90 -20.15 3.36
C ASP A 114 -7.57 -21.54 3.40
N ASN A 115 -7.16 -22.44 2.53
CA ASN A 115 -7.66 -23.82 2.52
C ASN A 115 -7.30 -24.57 3.82
N ILE A 116 -6.08 -24.39 4.30
CA ILE A 116 -5.65 -25.00 5.57
C ILE A 116 -6.48 -24.44 6.73
N SER A 117 -6.70 -23.12 6.76
CA SER A 117 -7.52 -22.49 7.80
C SER A 117 -8.97 -22.99 7.78
N ALA A 118 -9.53 -23.24 6.59
CA ALA A 118 -10.89 -23.75 6.46
C ALA A 118 -11.03 -25.18 6.97
N GLU A 119 -9.96 -25.98 6.97
CA GLU A 119 -9.97 -27.37 7.45
C GLU A 119 -9.72 -27.48 8.97
N LEU A 120 -9.27 -26.41 9.58
CA LEU A 120 -9.06 -26.40 11.04
C LEU A 120 -10.34 -26.04 11.78
#